data_d14acfd9ea553a8452553f50a5867095
#
_entry.id   d14acfd9ea553a8452553f50a5867095
#
_cell.length_a   1.000
_cell.length_b   1.000
_cell.length_c   1.000
_cell.angle_alpha   90.00
_cell.angle_beta   90.00
_cell.angle_gamma   90.00
#
_symmetry.space_group_name_H-M   'P 1'
#
loop_
_entity.id
_entity.type
_entity.pdbx_description
1 polymer ?
#
loop_
_entity_poly.entity_id
_entity_poly.type
_entity_poly.pdbx_seq_one_letter_code
_entity_poly.pdbx_strand_id
1 'polypeptide(L)'
;MKAMILAAGKGTRVRPITYTTPKPMIPILQKPVMEFLVELLRHHGCDQIMVNVSHLAEEIENYFRDGQRFGVEIAYSFEGRIENGQLVGDAIGSAGGMRRIQDFSPFFDDTFVVLCGDALIDLDLTAALEWHRKKGAIATIVMKTVDPSEVSSYGVVVTDEDGRIQAFQEKPEVEDALSNTINTGIYIFEPEVLNYIPSDCVFDIGGDLFPKLVEMGAPFYGIAMDFQWVDIGRVPDYWHAIRSVLLGEVKNVSIPGREVAPGIYTGLNVSVNWDKVDIQGPVYIGGMTRIEDGARIIGPAMIGPNCYICGGATVDNSVIFEYSRLGPNVRLVDKLVYGRYCVDKTGAAIDVRAAALDWLITDARQDSWNSLEVPLEEIAPVPEGSAVGS
;
A
#
# COMPACT_ATOMS: atom_id res chain seq x y z
N MET A 1 3.12 -22.15 -11.99
CA MET A 1 3.13 -22.34 -10.50
C MET A 1 2.00 -21.53 -9.89
N LYS A 2 1.47 -21.95 -8.73
CA LYS A 2 0.33 -21.30 -8.09
C LYS A 2 0.76 -20.30 -7.02
N ALA A 3 -0.05 -19.27 -6.82
CA ALA A 3 0.16 -18.30 -5.77
C ALA A 3 -1.16 -17.86 -5.13
N MET A 4 -1.08 -17.29 -3.94
CA MET A 4 -2.19 -16.60 -3.28
C MET A 4 -1.76 -15.20 -2.86
N ILE A 5 -2.64 -14.21 -3.08
CA ILE A 5 -2.47 -12.86 -2.57
C ILE A 5 -3.52 -12.63 -1.48
N LEU A 6 -3.07 -12.26 -0.29
CA LEU A 6 -3.92 -11.96 0.86
C LEU A 6 -4.43 -10.51 0.77
N ALA A 7 -5.71 -10.34 0.45
CA ALA A 7 -6.32 -9.04 0.17
C ALA A 7 -7.62 -8.76 0.97
N ALA A 8 -7.97 -9.60 1.95
CA ALA A 8 -9.22 -9.48 2.72
C ALA A 8 -9.19 -8.43 3.85
N GLY A 9 -8.04 -7.80 4.11
CA GLY A 9 -7.85 -6.88 5.22
C GLY A 9 -8.57 -5.53 5.05
N LYS A 10 -9.15 -4.99 6.13
CA LYS A 10 -9.85 -3.68 6.14
C LYS A 10 -8.95 -2.45 6.01
N GLY A 11 -7.65 -2.57 6.26
CA GLY A 11 -6.67 -1.48 6.11
C GLY A 11 -6.92 -0.25 6.98
N THR A 12 -7.47 -0.40 8.19
CA THR A 12 -7.95 0.72 9.02
C THR A 12 -6.85 1.72 9.40
N ARG A 13 -5.60 1.29 9.49
CA ARG A 13 -4.44 2.13 9.82
C ARG A 13 -3.99 3.07 8.70
N VAL A 14 -4.48 2.86 7.47
CA VAL A 14 -4.17 3.69 6.29
C VAL A 14 -5.32 4.65 5.95
N ARG A 15 -6.30 4.79 6.83
CA ARG A 15 -7.35 5.81 6.70
C ARG A 15 -6.72 7.21 6.68
N PRO A 16 -7.26 8.15 5.87
CA PRO A 16 -8.57 8.10 5.20
C PRO A 16 -8.60 7.39 3.84
N ILE A 17 -7.47 6.98 3.26
CA ILE A 17 -7.39 6.38 1.92
C ILE A 17 -8.30 5.14 1.83
N THR A 18 -8.27 4.30 2.84
CA THR A 18 -9.02 3.04 2.87
C THR A 18 -10.51 3.17 3.23
N TYR A 19 -11.05 4.38 3.27
CA TYR A 19 -12.50 4.53 3.29
C TYR A 19 -13.16 4.15 1.97
N THR A 20 -12.48 4.39 0.85
CA THR A 20 -13.00 4.20 -0.51
C THR A 20 -12.11 3.33 -1.40
N THR A 21 -10.86 3.06 -0.99
CA THR A 21 -9.90 2.27 -1.76
C THR A 21 -9.41 1.12 -0.90
N PRO A 22 -9.62 -0.16 -1.27
CA PRO A 22 -9.09 -1.27 -0.49
C PRO A 22 -7.55 -1.22 -0.48
N LYS A 23 -6.93 -1.64 0.61
CA LYS A 23 -5.48 -1.50 0.83
C LYS A 23 -4.63 -2.00 -0.36
N PRO A 24 -4.92 -3.17 -0.98
CA PRO A 24 -4.18 -3.65 -2.15
C PRO A 24 -4.32 -2.78 -3.41
N MET A 25 -5.32 -1.90 -3.43
CA MET A 25 -5.60 -0.99 -4.55
C MET A 25 -5.04 0.42 -4.33
N ILE A 26 -4.36 0.69 -3.21
CA ILE A 26 -3.71 1.98 -3.00
C ILE A 26 -2.68 2.20 -4.12
N PRO A 27 -2.76 3.33 -4.86
CA PRO A 27 -1.91 3.52 -6.03
C PRO A 27 -0.49 3.95 -5.65
N ILE A 28 0.50 3.22 -6.10
CA ILE A 28 1.89 3.69 -6.16
C ILE A 28 2.08 4.39 -7.50
N LEU A 29 2.17 5.71 -7.48
CA LEU A 29 2.06 6.60 -8.64
C LEU A 29 0.68 6.43 -9.33
N GLN A 30 0.51 5.59 -10.32
CA GLN A 30 -0.77 5.33 -10.99
C GLN A 30 -1.17 3.84 -11.01
N LYS A 31 -0.40 2.99 -10.36
CA LYS A 31 -0.58 1.55 -10.40
C LYS A 31 -0.92 1.02 -9.00
N PRO A 32 -1.97 0.20 -8.81
CA PRO A 32 -2.25 -0.42 -7.52
C PRO A 32 -1.06 -1.22 -7.00
N VAL A 33 -0.80 -1.17 -5.70
CA VAL A 33 0.32 -1.92 -5.10
C VAL A 33 0.23 -3.42 -5.41
N MET A 34 -0.96 -3.99 -5.43
CA MET A 34 -1.16 -5.41 -5.77
C MET A 34 -0.77 -5.74 -7.23
N GLU A 35 -0.80 -4.78 -8.16
CA GLU A 35 -0.35 -5.03 -9.53
C GLU A 35 1.15 -5.31 -9.61
N PHE A 36 1.96 -4.66 -8.77
CA PHE A 36 3.39 -4.96 -8.68
C PHE A 36 3.62 -6.40 -8.19
N LEU A 37 2.77 -6.90 -7.28
CA LEU A 37 2.83 -8.29 -6.81
C LEU A 37 2.42 -9.28 -7.91
N VAL A 38 1.38 -8.97 -8.67
CA VAL A 38 0.95 -9.79 -9.83
C VAL A 38 2.06 -9.85 -10.88
N GLU A 39 2.72 -8.72 -11.19
CA GLU A 39 3.86 -8.67 -12.10
C GLU A 39 5.07 -9.47 -11.58
N LEU A 40 5.37 -9.35 -10.29
CA LEU A 40 6.43 -10.12 -9.63
C LEU A 40 6.15 -11.62 -9.73
N LEU A 41 4.94 -12.05 -9.37
CA LEU A 41 4.52 -13.45 -9.45
C LEU A 41 4.64 -14.00 -10.87
N ARG A 42 4.13 -13.26 -11.86
CA ARG A 42 4.24 -13.61 -13.28
C ARG A 42 5.71 -13.73 -13.72
N HIS A 43 6.56 -12.77 -13.33
CA HIS A 43 7.98 -12.77 -13.69
C HIS A 43 8.70 -14.05 -13.23
N HIS A 44 8.28 -14.59 -12.08
CA HIS A 44 8.82 -15.80 -11.50
C HIS A 44 8.00 -17.08 -11.82
N GLY A 45 7.12 -17.02 -12.82
CA GLY A 45 6.38 -18.19 -13.33
C GLY A 45 5.21 -18.64 -12.46
N CYS A 46 4.70 -17.75 -11.59
CA CYS A 46 3.42 -17.96 -10.90
C CYS A 46 2.32 -17.30 -11.73
N ASP A 47 1.66 -18.10 -12.54
CA ASP A 47 0.67 -17.70 -13.53
C ASP A 47 -0.79 -17.98 -13.13
N GLN A 48 -1.00 -18.75 -12.06
CA GLN A 48 -2.31 -19.02 -11.46
C GLN A 48 -2.36 -18.42 -10.06
N ILE A 49 -3.20 -17.41 -9.88
CA ILE A 49 -3.24 -16.61 -8.65
C ILE A 49 -4.64 -16.67 -8.04
N MET A 50 -4.72 -17.06 -6.79
CA MET A 50 -5.92 -16.95 -5.97
C MET A 50 -5.84 -15.68 -5.12
N VAL A 51 -6.90 -14.88 -5.10
CA VAL A 51 -6.98 -13.67 -4.27
C VAL A 51 -8.13 -13.82 -3.29
N ASN A 52 -7.85 -13.78 -1.98
CA ASN A 52 -8.94 -13.68 -1.02
C ASN A 52 -9.35 -12.21 -0.88
N VAL A 53 -10.64 -11.95 -0.93
CA VAL A 53 -11.21 -10.61 -0.88
C VAL A 53 -12.31 -10.51 0.15
N SER A 54 -12.53 -9.33 0.72
CA SER A 54 -13.58 -9.09 1.71
C SER A 54 -14.08 -7.64 1.65
N HIS A 55 -13.34 -6.71 2.22
CA HIS A 55 -13.68 -5.28 2.22
C HIS A 55 -13.45 -4.66 0.84
N LEU A 56 -14.48 -4.02 0.26
CA LEU A 56 -14.44 -3.40 -1.08
C LEU A 56 -13.95 -4.38 -2.17
N ALA A 57 -14.39 -5.63 -2.10
CA ALA A 57 -13.97 -6.71 -3.01
C ALA A 57 -14.15 -6.33 -4.49
N GLU A 58 -15.26 -5.67 -4.81
CA GLU A 58 -15.61 -5.27 -6.18
C GLU A 58 -14.54 -4.38 -6.84
N GLU A 59 -13.84 -3.53 -6.08
CA GLU A 59 -12.76 -2.68 -6.59
C GLU A 59 -11.58 -3.51 -7.10
N ILE A 60 -11.23 -4.57 -6.37
CA ILE A 60 -10.16 -5.50 -6.76
C ILE A 60 -10.59 -6.33 -7.96
N GLU A 61 -11.79 -6.94 -7.89
CA GLU A 61 -12.33 -7.80 -8.93
C GLU A 61 -12.53 -7.05 -10.26
N ASN A 62 -13.06 -5.83 -10.23
CA ASN A 62 -13.26 -4.98 -11.40
C ASN A 62 -11.95 -4.57 -12.06
N TYR A 63 -10.90 -4.35 -11.27
CA TYR A 63 -9.60 -3.96 -11.80
C TYR A 63 -8.86 -5.14 -12.42
N PHE A 64 -8.70 -6.23 -11.69
CA PHE A 64 -7.88 -7.37 -12.14
C PHE A 64 -8.64 -8.35 -13.02
N ARG A 65 -9.97 -8.47 -12.84
CA ARG A 65 -10.84 -9.41 -13.57
C ARG A 65 -10.28 -10.84 -13.53
N ASP A 66 -10.18 -11.51 -14.66
CA ASP A 66 -9.62 -12.85 -14.81
C ASP A 66 -8.08 -12.89 -14.91
N GLY A 67 -7.41 -11.74 -14.84
CA GLY A 67 -5.95 -11.63 -14.90
C GLY A 67 -5.34 -11.66 -16.28
N GLN A 68 -6.07 -11.96 -17.35
CA GLN A 68 -5.53 -12.14 -18.71
C GLN A 68 -4.74 -10.93 -19.21
N ARG A 69 -5.19 -9.71 -18.92
CA ARG A 69 -4.47 -8.50 -19.33
C ARG A 69 -3.08 -8.35 -18.69
N PHE A 70 -2.85 -9.04 -17.56
CA PHE A 70 -1.57 -9.09 -16.87
C PHE A 70 -0.76 -10.35 -17.24
N GLY A 71 -1.31 -11.23 -18.08
CA GLY A 71 -0.68 -12.47 -18.51
C GLY A 71 -0.66 -13.56 -17.43
N VAL A 72 -1.67 -13.57 -16.56
CA VAL A 72 -1.92 -14.55 -15.52
C VAL A 72 -3.40 -14.94 -15.52
N GLU A 73 -3.75 -15.98 -14.76
CA GLU A 73 -5.13 -16.37 -14.43
C GLU A 73 -5.40 -16.02 -12.98
N ILE A 74 -6.45 -15.21 -12.72
CA ILE A 74 -6.83 -14.80 -11.37
C ILE A 74 -8.21 -15.33 -11.03
N ALA A 75 -8.34 -15.97 -9.86
CA ALA A 75 -9.61 -16.33 -9.26
C ALA A 75 -9.74 -15.70 -7.86
N TYR A 76 -10.97 -15.51 -7.41
CA TYR A 76 -11.27 -14.82 -6.16
C TYR A 76 -11.98 -15.73 -5.17
N SER A 77 -11.62 -15.60 -3.89
CA SER A 77 -12.33 -16.21 -2.77
C SER A 77 -12.87 -15.12 -1.86
N PHE A 78 -14.19 -14.93 -1.87
CA PHE A 78 -14.82 -13.93 -1.02
C PHE A 78 -14.95 -14.42 0.43
N GLU A 79 -14.39 -13.65 1.36
CA GLU A 79 -14.51 -13.89 2.81
C GLU A 79 -15.63 -13.02 3.37
N GLY A 80 -16.78 -13.63 3.60
CA GLY A 80 -17.97 -12.95 4.11
C GLY A 80 -19.24 -13.74 3.89
N ARG A 81 -20.36 -13.06 4.06
CA ARG A 81 -21.71 -13.59 3.90
C ARG A 81 -22.62 -12.60 3.16
N ILE A 82 -23.77 -13.09 2.70
CA ILE A 82 -24.80 -12.23 2.13
C ILE A 82 -25.82 -11.92 3.23
N GLU A 83 -25.99 -10.64 3.56
CA GLU A 83 -27.01 -10.14 4.47
C GLU A 83 -27.94 -9.17 3.74
N ASN A 84 -29.24 -9.42 3.74
CA ASN A 84 -30.23 -8.59 3.06
C ASN A 84 -29.92 -8.28 1.58
N GLY A 85 -29.30 -9.22 0.89
CA GLY A 85 -28.88 -9.06 -0.52
C GLY A 85 -27.60 -8.25 -0.72
N GLN A 86 -26.90 -7.89 0.35
CA GLN A 86 -25.62 -7.19 0.30
C GLN A 86 -24.47 -8.11 0.77
N LEU A 87 -23.32 -7.96 0.14
CA LEU A 87 -22.09 -8.63 0.56
C LEU A 87 -21.55 -7.96 1.84
N VAL A 88 -21.44 -8.73 2.91
CA VAL A 88 -20.85 -8.29 4.18
C VAL A 88 -19.55 -9.06 4.40
N GLY A 89 -18.44 -8.36 4.36
CA GLY A 89 -17.13 -8.95 4.58
C GLY A 89 -16.95 -9.41 6.03
N ASP A 90 -16.48 -10.65 6.18
CA ASP A 90 -16.20 -11.29 7.47
C ASP A 90 -14.94 -12.14 7.32
N ALA A 91 -13.80 -11.54 7.65
CA ALA A 91 -12.51 -12.17 7.45
C ALA A 91 -12.33 -13.36 8.41
N ILE A 92 -11.92 -14.49 7.86
CA ILE A 92 -11.73 -15.75 8.58
C ILE A 92 -10.27 -16.06 8.93
N GLY A 93 -9.41 -15.04 8.85
CA GLY A 93 -7.97 -15.16 9.05
C GLY A 93 -7.25 -15.68 7.80
N SER A 94 -5.98 -15.35 7.71
CA SER A 94 -5.18 -15.60 6.51
C SER A 94 -5.04 -17.10 6.17
N ALA A 95 -4.83 -17.96 7.17
CA ALA A 95 -4.78 -19.41 6.99
C ALA A 95 -6.17 -20.04 6.84
N GLY A 96 -7.19 -19.49 7.52
CA GLY A 96 -8.59 -19.90 7.34
C GLY A 96 -9.05 -19.71 5.90
N GLY A 97 -8.68 -18.59 5.28
CA GLY A 97 -8.91 -18.32 3.85
C GLY A 97 -8.27 -19.36 2.93
N MET A 98 -7.01 -19.74 3.19
CA MET A 98 -6.33 -20.81 2.45
C MET A 98 -7.08 -22.16 2.58
N ARG A 99 -7.48 -22.51 3.80
CA ARG A 99 -8.20 -23.75 4.06
C ARG A 99 -9.55 -23.79 3.35
N ARG A 100 -10.32 -22.69 3.42
CA ARG A 100 -11.61 -22.56 2.74
C ARG A 100 -11.50 -22.73 1.22
N ILE A 101 -10.47 -22.16 0.61
CA ILE A 101 -10.20 -22.31 -0.82
C ILE A 101 -9.96 -23.80 -1.13
N GLN A 102 -9.13 -24.45 -0.35
CA GLN A 102 -8.80 -25.87 -0.56
C GLN A 102 -9.99 -26.80 -0.36
N ASP A 103 -10.84 -26.53 0.62
CA ASP A 103 -12.05 -27.31 0.89
C ASP A 103 -13.10 -27.14 -0.20
N PHE A 104 -13.19 -25.95 -0.80
CA PHE A 104 -14.12 -25.67 -1.90
C PHE A 104 -13.65 -26.29 -3.23
N SER A 105 -12.36 -26.13 -3.54
CA SER A 105 -11.74 -26.65 -4.75
C SER A 105 -10.25 -26.83 -4.49
N PRO A 106 -9.68 -28.03 -4.71
CA PRO A 106 -8.28 -28.31 -4.39
C PRO A 106 -7.33 -27.51 -5.29
N PHE A 107 -7.22 -26.23 -5.00
CA PHE A 107 -6.39 -25.29 -5.75
C PHE A 107 -4.90 -25.49 -5.45
N PHE A 108 -4.55 -25.70 -4.17
CA PHE A 108 -3.16 -25.86 -3.74
C PHE A 108 -2.73 -27.34 -3.85
N ASP A 109 -2.26 -27.75 -5.01
CA ASP A 109 -1.89 -29.14 -5.35
C ASP A 109 -0.38 -29.35 -5.56
N ASP A 110 0.42 -28.29 -5.49
CA ASP A 110 1.89 -28.27 -5.58
C ASP A 110 2.43 -27.13 -4.71
N THR A 111 3.75 -26.98 -4.59
CA THR A 111 4.40 -25.84 -3.93
C THR A 111 3.77 -24.54 -4.38
N PHE A 112 3.37 -23.67 -3.45
CA PHE A 112 2.73 -22.40 -3.75
C PHE A 112 3.29 -21.25 -2.93
N VAL A 113 3.16 -20.03 -3.48
CA VAL A 113 3.60 -18.79 -2.85
C VAL A 113 2.41 -18.06 -2.26
N VAL A 114 2.55 -17.49 -1.07
CA VAL A 114 1.55 -16.60 -0.46
C VAL A 114 2.19 -15.25 -0.19
N LEU A 115 1.54 -14.17 -0.66
CA LEU A 115 1.98 -12.78 -0.48
C LEU A 115 0.90 -11.96 0.22
N CYS A 116 1.30 -11.10 1.17
CA CYS A 116 0.42 -10.03 1.63
C CYS A 116 0.23 -9.01 0.51
N GLY A 117 -1.02 -8.66 0.19
CA GLY A 117 -1.42 -7.86 -0.97
C GLY A 117 -1.11 -6.36 -0.90
N ASP A 118 -0.36 -5.92 0.09
CA ASP A 118 -0.21 -4.52 0.50
C ASP A 118 1.25 -4.07 0.64
N ALA A 119 2.20 -4.87 0.12
CA ALA A 119 3.62 -4.55 0.16
C ALA A 119 4.20 -4.31 -1.24
N LEU A 120 5.10 -3.34 -1.35
CA LEU A 120 5.95 -3.14 -2.53
C LEU A 120 7.25 -3.91 -2.32
N ILE A 121 7.54 -4.89 -3.19
CA ILE A 121 8.68 -5.80 -3.05
C ILE A 121 9.38 -6.04 -4.39
N ASP A 122 10.70 -6.24 -4.34
CA ASP A 122 11.53 -6.59 -5.51
C ASP A 122 12.33 -7.90 -5.31
N LEU A 123 11.73 -8.83 -4.57
CA LEU A 123 12.32 -10.12 -4.19
C LEU A 123 12.58 -11.04 -5.40
N ASP A 124 13.73 -11.72 -5.41
CA ASP A 124 13.96 -12.90 -6.26
C ASP A 124 13.24 -14.14 -5.69
N LEU A 125 11.99 -14.32 -6.11
CA LEU A 125 11.18 -15.48 -5.71
C LEU A 125 11.76 -16.81 -6.19
N THR A 126 12.48 -16.83 -7.32
CA THR A 126 13.10 -18.06 -7.84
C THR A 126 14.17 -18.56 -6.87
N ALA A 127 15.03 -17.68 -6.40
CA ALA A 127 16.04 -18.02 -5.41
C ALA A 127 15.43 -18.49 -4.08
N ALA A 128 14.34 -17.87 -3.64
CA ALA A 128 13.63 -18.29 -2.43
C ALA A 128 13.01 -19.69 -2.57
N LEU A 129 12.41 -19.99 -3.72
CA LEU A 129 11.84 -21.30 -4.06
C LEU A 129 12.90 -22.41 -4.13
N GLU A 130 14.04 -22.13 -4.75
CA GLU A 130 15.16 -23.07 -4.82
C GLU A 130 15.69 -23.39 -3.42
N TRP A 131 15.79 -22.39 -2.57
CA TRP A 131 16.21 -22.57 -1.19
C TRP A 131 15.20 -23.40 -0.39
N HIS A 132 13.90 -23.10 -0.51
CA HIS A 132 12.81 -23.87 0.10
C HIS A 132 12.90 -25.36 -0.24
N ARG A 133 13.02 -25.69 -1.53
CA ARG A 133 13.15 -27.07 -2.01
C ARG A 133 14.42 -27.75 -1.49
N LYS A 134 15.54 -27.03 -1.46
CA LYS A 134 16.83 -27.54 -0.95
C LYS A 134 16.74 -27.91 0.53
N LYS A 135 15.96 -27.19 1.33
CA LYS A 135 15.75 -27.47 2.75
C LYS A 135 14.73 -28.59 3.00
N GLY A 136 13.97 -29.00 1.99
CA GLY A 136 12.85 -29.93 2.18
C GLY A 136 11.82 -29.38 3.15
N ALA A 137 11.59 -28.07 3.09
CA ALA A 137 10.68 -27.37 3.96
C ALA A 137 9.21 -27.65 3.58
N ILE A 138 8.31 -27.73 4.55
CA ILE A 138 6.86 -27.67 4.30
C ILE A 138 6.35 -26.22 4.34
N ALA A 139 7.08 -25.34 5.02
CA ALA A 139 6.82 -23.92 5.11
C ALA A 139 8.13 -23.13 5.17
N THR A 140 8.16 -22.03 4.47
CA THR A 140 9.29 -21.06 4.50
C THR A 140 8.75 -19.65 4.63
N ILE A 141 9.33 -18.86 5.54
CA ILE A 141 9.12 -17.41 5.64
C ILE A 141 10.31 -16.71 4.99
N VAL A 142 10.05 -15.77 4.10
CA VAL A 142 11.07 -14.79 3.71
C VAL A 142 11.13 -13.73 4.80
N MET A 143 12.32 -13.48 5.28
CA MET A 143 12.58 -12.63 6.45
C MET A 143 13.42 -11.42 6.08
N LYS A 144 13.30 -10.37 6.89
CA LYS A 144 14.14 -9.17 6.81
C LYS A 144 14.56 -8.73 8.21
N THR A 145 15.75 -8.17 8.32
CA THR A 145 16.20 -7.53 9.56
C THR A 145 15.78 -6.06 9.55
N VAL A 146 15.20 -5.58 10.64
CA VAL A 146 14.75 -4.20 10.83
C VAL A 146 15.43 -3.56 12.03
N ASP A 147 15.23 -2.24 12.20
CA ASP A 147 15.65 -1.57 13.43
C ASP A 147 14.90 -2.18 14.63
N PRO A 148 15.59 -2.44 15.77
CA PRO A 148 14.95 -2.99 16.95
C PRO A 148 13.72 -2.23 17.45
N SER A 149 13.63 -0.92 17.21
CA SER A 149 12.46 -0.11 17.58
C SER A 149 11.20 -0.39 16.76
N GLU A 150 11.32 -1.08 15.60
CA GLU A 150 10.22 -1.34 14.68
C GLU A 150 9.58 -2.73 14.88
N VAL A 151 10.20 -3.61 15.65
CA VAL A 151 9.79 -5.04 15.77
C VAL A 151 8.35 -5.22 16.25
N SER A 152 7.83 -4.32 17.10
CA SER A 152 6.45 -4.39 17.61
C SER A 152 5.36 -4.25 16.53
N SER A 153 5.74 -3.83 15.31
CA SER A 153 4.83 -3.74 14.18
C SER A 153 4.66 -5.06 13.43
N TYR A 154 5.54 -6.04 13.65
CA TYR A 154 5.68 -7.25 12.84
C TYR A 154 5.75 -8.52 13.67
N GLY A 155 5.56 -9.66 13.02
CA GLY A 155 5.91 -10.95 13.59
C GLY A 155 7.43 -11.12 13.66
N VAL A 156 7.96 -11.45 14.82
CA VAL A 156 9.40 -11.67 15.06
C VAL A 156 9.73 -13.15 14.92
N VAL A 157 10.81 -13.45 14.22
CA VAL A 157 11.25 -14.81 13.89
C VAL A 157 12.61 -15.07 14.50
N VAL A 158 12.77 -16.24 15.14
CA VAL A 158 14.05 -16.73 15.64
C VAL A 158 14.40 -18.03 14.91
N THR A 159 15.59 -18.09 14.32
CA THR A 159 16.09 -19.29 13.62
C THR A 159 17.37 -19.80 14.24
N ASP A 160 17.67 -21.09 14.03
CA ASP A 160 19.00 -21.62 14.26
C ASP A 160 19.95 -21.32 13.08
N GLU A 161 21.19 -21.83 13.15
CA GLU A 161 22.23 -21.62 12.13
C GLU A 161 21.85 -22.20 10.75
N ASP A 162 21.01 -23.21 10.71
CA ASP A 162 20.49 -23.83 9.49
C ASP A 162 19.29 -23.11 8.89
N GLY A 163 18.76 -22.08 9.57
CA GLY A 163 17.58 -21.32 9.21
C GLY A 163 16.27 -21.98 9.64
N ARG A 164 16.30 -23.05 10.47
CA ARG A 164 15.08 -23.64 11.01
C ARG A 164 14.48 -22.73 12.07
N ILE A 165 13.18 -22.48 11.97
CA ILE A 165 12.48 -21.58 12.90
C ILE A 165 12.32 -22.28 14.25
N GLN A 166 12.80 -21.61 15.31
CA GLN A 166 12.79 -22.07 16.69
C GLN A 166 11.68 -21.38 17.50
N ALA A 167 11.37 -20.13 17.15
CA ALA A 167 10.31 -19.37 17.78
C ALA A 167 9.68 -18.35 16.81
N PHE A 168 8.41 -18.06 17.03
CA PHE A 168 7.66 -17.02 16.36
C PHE A 168 6.86 -16.22 17.39
N GLN A 169 6.98 -14.89 17.34
CA GLN A 169 6.24 -13.98 18.23
C GLN A 169 5.45 -13.01 17.36
N GLU A 170 4.13 -12.99 17.49
CA GLU A 170 3.28 -12.02 16.78
C GLU A 170 3.25 -10.68 17.49
N LYS A 171 3.87 -9.67 16.89
CA LYS A 171 3.92 -8.28 17.37
C LYS A 171 4.27 -8.13 18.85
N PRO A 172 5.43 -8.63 19.29
CA PRO A 172 5.84 -8.50 20.70
C PRO A 172 6.10 -7.03 21.05
N GLU A 173 6.07 -6.71 22.33
CA GLU A 173 6.66 -5.45 22.79
C GLU A 173 8.16 -5.42 22.48
N VAL A 174 8.72 -4.24 22.26
CA VAL A 174 10.14 -4.10 21.87
C VAL A 174 11.07 -4.76 22.88
N GLU A 175 10.74 -4.67 24.18
CA GLU A 175 11.51 -5.22 25.29
C GLU A 175 11.47 -6.76 25.37
N ASP A 176 10.41 -7.37 24.80
CA ASP A 176 10.18 -8.82 24.81
C ASP A 176 10.57 -9.51 23.51
N ALA A 177 11.01 -8.74 22.51
CA ALA A 177 11.37 -9.27 21.20
C ALA A 177 12.64 -10.13 21.27
N LEU A 178 12.54 -11.38 20.84
CA LEU A 178 13.65 -12.35 20.85
C LEU A 178 14.67 -12.12 19.75
N SER A 179 14.32 -11.37 18.69
CA SER A 179 15.22 -10.99 17.60
C SER A 179 14.73 -9.70 16.92
N ASN A 180 15.51 -9.18 15.99
CA ASN A 180 15.07 -8.10 15.08
C ASN A 180 14.89 -8.58 13.64
N THR A 181 14.76 -9.89 13.44
CA THR A 181 14.41 -10.51 12.16
C THR A 181 12.90 -10.71 12.14
N ILE A 182 12.26 -10.17 11.10
CA ILE A 182 10.80 -10.10 11.02
C ILE A 182 10.23 -10.91 9.86
N ASN A 183 8.97 -11.28 10.03
CA ASN A 183 8.11 -11.83 9.01
C ASN A 183 7.68 -10.74 8.01
N THR A 184 7.97 -10.92 6.72
CA THR A 184 7.65 -9.95 5.68
C THR A 184 6.29 -10.18 5.00
N GLY A 185 5.54 -11.21 5.42
CA GLY A 185 4.29 -11.57 4.74
C GLY A 185 4.49 -12.28 3.41
N ILE A 186 5.65 -12.88 3.21
CA ILE A 186 6.02 -13.64 2.00
C ILE A 186 6.32 -15.07 2.42
N TYR A 187 5.53 -16.01 1.92
CA TYR A 187 5.61 -17.41 2.32
C TYR A 187 5.69 -18.35 1.13
N ILE A 188 6.37 -19.45 1.32
CA ILE A 188 6.36 -20.59 0.41
C ILE A 188 5.87 -21.80 1.20
N PHE A 189 4.85 -22.48 0.69
CA PHE A 189 4.22 -23.60 1.35
C PHE A 189 4.14 -24.82 0.45
N GLU A 190 4.30 -25.99 1.04
CA GLU A 190 3.84 -27.24 0.46
C GLU A 190 2.37 -27.50 0.81
N PRO A 191 1.60 -28.22 -0.03
CA PRO A 191 0.19 -28.51 0.24
C PRO A 191 -0.06 -29.17 1.60
N GLU A 192 0.92 -29.87 2.13
CA GLU A 192 0.87 -30.52 3.45
C GLU A 192 0.57 -29.54 4.59
N VAL A 193 0.95 -28.25 4.44
CA VAL A 193 0.70 -27.23 5.47
C VAL A 193 -0.78 -27.07 5.78
N LEU A 194 -1.65 -27.32 4.79
CA LEU A 194 -3.10 -27.22 4.93
C LEU A 194 -3.68 -28.24 5.90
N ASN A 195 -3.00 -29.37 6.16
CA ASN A 195 -3.43 -30.36 7.14
C ASN A 195 -3.33 -29.87 8.58
N TYR A 196 -2.57 -28.80 8.81
CA TYR A 196 -2.44 -28.15 10.13
C TYR A 196 -3.49 -27.08 10.38
N ILE A 197 -4.27 -26.71 9.37
CA ILE A 197 -5.29 -25.66 9.42
C ILE A 197 -6.65 -26.33 9.57
N PRO A 198 -7.39 -26.11 10.67
CA PRO A 198 -8.73 -26.68 10.83
C PRO A 198 -9.72 -26.01 9.86
N SER A 199 -10.74 -26.75 9.45
CA SER A 199 -11.84 -26.23 8.63
C SER A 199 -12.80 -25.38 9.46
N ASP A 200 -13.49 -24.45 8.79
CA ASP A 200 -14.61 -23.67 9.33
C ASP A 200 -14.31 -22.87 10.62
N CYS A 201 -13.08 -22.40 10.79
CA CYS A 201 -12.72 -21.52 11.90
C CYS A 201 -11.87 -20.33 11.45
N VAL A 202 -11.85 -19.29 12.29
CA VAL A 202 -10.89 -18.19 12.13
C VAL A 202 -9.51 -18.70 12.50
N PHE A 203 -8.56 -18.64 11.57
CA PHE A 203 -7.21 -19.12 11.76
C PHE A 203 -6.21 -18.25 11.01
N ASP A 204 -5.23 -17.70 11.71
CA ASP A 204 -4.25 -16.80 11.14
C ASP A 204 -2.91 -17.50 10.88
N ILE A 205 -2.21 -17.09 9.83
CA ILE A 205 -0.89 -17.66 9.50
C ILE A 205 0.12 -17.36 10.60
N GLY A 206 0.21 -16.09 11.03
CA GLY A 206 1.17 -15.66 12.04
C GLY A 206 0.76 -16.04 13.46
N GLY A 207 -0.51 -15.77 13.80
CA GLY A 207 -1.00 -15.98 15.17
C GLY A 207 -1.23 -17.44 15.55
N ASP A 208 -1.61 -18.29 14.59
CA ASP A 208 -2.05 -19.67 14.89
C ASP A 208 -1.19 -20.73 14.20
N LEU A 209 -0.98 -20.60 12.87
CA LEU A 209 -0.30 -21.67 12.10
C LEU A 209 1.19 -21.76 12.45
N PHE A 210 1.91 -20.65 12.48
CA PHE A 210 3.35 -20.67 12.72
C PHE A 210 3.71 -21.16 14.12
N PRO A 211 3.08 -20.73 15.21
CA PRO A 211 3.30 -21.32 16.53
C PRO A 211 3.06 -22.84 16.56
N LYS A 212 2.01 -23.30 15.88
CA LYS A 212 1.69 -24.73 15.80
C LYS A 212 2.77 -25.51 15.03
N LEU A 213 3.30 -24.98 13.92
CA LEU A 213 4.38 -25.64 13.17
C LEU A 213 5.67 -25.73 14.01
N VAL A 214 5.98 -24.71 14.81
CA VAL A 214 7.11 -24.71 15.74
C VAL A 214 6.93 -25.76 16.83
N GLU A 215 5.76 -25.78 17.50
CA GLU A 215 5.43 -26.73 18.57
C GLU A 215 5.55 -28.19 18.10
N MET A 216 5.09 -28.48 16.86
CA MET A 216 5.14 -29.81 16.28
C MET A 216 6.51 -30.20 15.72
N GLY A 217 7.49 -29.30 15.76
CA GLY A 217 8.82 -29.53 15.20
C GLY A 217 8.80 -29.77 13.68
N ALA A 218 7.84 -29.18 12.97
CA ALA A 218 7.71 -29.32 11.52
C ALA A 218 8.95 -28.81 10.77
N PRO A 219 9.21 -29.23 9.50
CA PRO A 219 10.25 -28.65 8.64
C PRO A 219 9.89 -27.21 8.23
N PHE A 220 9.98 -26.29 9.16
CA PHE A 220 9.61 -24.90 9.02
C PHE A 220 10.86 -24.01 9.11
N TYR A 221 11.11 -23.25 8.06
CA TYR A 221 12.36 -22.51 7.88
C TYR A 221 12.13 -21.04 7.57
N GLY A 222 13.15 -20.23 7.84
CA GLY A 222 13.22 -18.82 7.48
C GLY A 222 14.44 -18.53 6.63
N ILE A 223 14.28 -17.73 5.57
CA ILE A 223 15.38 -17.25 4.74
C ILE A 223 15.45 -15.73 4.80
N ALA A 224 16.60 -15.20 5.23
CA ALA A 224 16.90 -13.78 5.12
C ALA A 224 17.47 -13.48 3.73
N MET A 225 16.84 -12.54 3.01
CA MET A 225 17.26 -12.11 1.67
C MET A 225 17.43 -10.60 1.63
N ASP A 226 18.27 -10.12 0.70
CA ASP A 226 18.45 -8.69 0.44
C ASP A 226 17.52 -8.26 -0.69
N PHE A 227 16.46 -7.52 -0.36
CA PHE A 227 15.49 -6.98 -1.29
C PHE A 227 14.80 -5.76 -0.70
N GLN A 228 14.20 -4.92 -1.54
CA GLN A 228 13.35 -3.85 -1.05
C GLN A 228 11.98 -4.40 -0.65
N TRP A 229 11.54 -4.00 0.52
CA TRP A 229 10.26 -4.38 1.08
C TRP A 229 9.66 -3.19 1.83
N VAL A 230 8.55 -2.70 1.34
CA VAL A 230 7.82 -1.59 1.95
C VAL A 230 6.39 -2.05 2.18
N ASP A 231 6.07 -2.41 3.43
CA ASP A 231 4.70 -2.69 3.85
C ASP A 231 3.93 -1.37 3.98
N ILE A 232 2.82 -1.23 3.26
CA ILE A 232 1.95 -0.04 3.36
C ILE A 232 1.02 -0.21 4.57
N GLY A 233 1.60 -0.24 5.74
CA GLY A 233 0.88 -0.42 7.02
C GLY A 233 0.16 0.83 7.50
N ARG A 234 0.70 2.01 7.23
CA ARG A 234 0.24 3.33 7.68
C ARG A 234 0.49 4.37 6.59
N VAL A 235 -0.06 5.57 6.74
CA VAL A 235 0.18 6.68 5.80
C VAL A 235 1.67 7.05 5.65
N PRO A 236 2.50 7.10 6.72
CA PRO A 236 3.93 7.30 6.57
C PRO A 236 4.64 6.24 5.72
N ASP A 237 4.23 4.97 5.86
CA ASP A 237 4.82 3.86 5.08
C ASP A 237 4.46 3.99 3.60
N TYR A 238 3.22 4.39 3.29
CA TYR A 238 2.80 4.71 1.93
C TYR A 238 3.62 5.84 1.31
N TRP A 239 3.87 6.90 2.08
CA TRP A 239 4.74 7.99 1.65
C TRP A 239 6.15 7.50 1.34
N HIS A 240 6.69 6.67 2.23
CA HIS A 240 8.01 6.05 2.00
C HIS A 240 8.03 5.24 0.69
N ALA A 241 6.98 4.45 0.40
CA ALA A 241 6.86 3.70 -0.85
C ALA A 241 6.92 4.59 -2.09
N ILE A 242 6.16 5.72 -2.11
CA ILE A 242 6.20 6.68 -3.21
C ILE A 242 7.63 7.26 -3.39
N ARG A 243 8.26 7.64 -2.29
CA ARG A 243 9.63 8.19 -2.33
C ARG A 243 10.64 7.19 -2.88
N SER A 244 10.62 5.96 -2.39
CA SER A 244 11.54 4.90 -2.82
C SER A 244 11.41 4.60 -4.31
N VAL A 245 10.17 4.64 -4.85
CA VAL A 245 9.97 4.50 -6.30
C VAL A 245 10.51 5.71 -7.07
N LEU A 246 10.21 6.93 -6.63
CA LEU A 246 10.67 8.15 -7.29
C LEU A 246 12.21 8.30 -7.25
N LEU A 247 12.85 7.80 -6.20
CA LEU A 247 14.31 7.79 -6.04
C LEU A 247 14.99 6.63 -6.78
N GLY A 248 14.21 5.69 -7.35
CA GLY A 248 14.76 4.51 -8.06
C GLY A 248 15.36 3.46 -7.14
N GLU A 249 14.96 3.41 -5.87
CA GLU A 249 15.48 2.47 -4.87
C GLU A 249 14.83 1.07 -5.02
N VAL A 250 13.65 0.97 -5.64
CA VAL A 250 12.95 -0.29 -5.88
C VAL A 250 13.28 -0.79 -7.29
N LYS A 251 13.88 -1.97 -7.39
CA LYS A 251 14.25 -2.58 -8.67
C LYS A 251 13.00 -3.01 -9.44
N ASN A 252 13.12 -3.06 -10.76
CA ASN A 252 12.06 -3.53 -11.67
C ASN A 252 10.75 -2.73 -11.63
N VAL A 253 10.76 -1.54 -11.01
CA VAL A 253 9.64 -0.61 -11.00
C VAL A 253 9.95 0.57 -11.92
N SER A 254 9.14 0.76 -12.95
CA SER A 254 9.23 1.92 -13.84
C SER A 254 8.29 3.02 -13.39
N ILE A 255 8.78 4.27 -13.37
CA ILE A 255 7.92 5.44 -13.17
C ILE A 255 7.06 5.61 -14.41
N PRO A 256 5.72 5.71 -14.29
CA PRO A 256 4.84 5.85 -15.45
C PRO A 256 5.01 7.23 -16.12
N GLY A 257 4.60 7.30 -17.39
CA GLY A 257 4.64 8.53 -18.17
C GLY A 257 5.96 8.78 -18.88
N ARG A 258 6.26 10.04 -19.15
CA ARG A 258 7.47 10.46 -19.88
C ARG A 258 8.35 11.32 -18.98
N GLU A 259 9.63 11.04 -18.94
CA GLU A 259 10.63 11.93 -18.37
C GLU A 259 10.83 13.15 -19.29
N VAL A 260 10.50 14.34 -18.79
CA VAL A 260 10.57 15.61 -19.54
C VAL A 260 11.81 16.43 -19.17
N ALA A 261 12.35 16.21 -17.98
CA ALA A 261 13.63 16.71 -17.51
C ALA A 261 14.18 15.73 -16.46
N PRO A 262 15.47 15.78 -16.08
CA PRO A 262 16.06 14.85 -15.13
C PRO A 262 15.23 14.70 -13.84
N GLY A 263 14.68 13.50 -13.60
CA GLY A 263 13.85 13.19 -12.44
C GLY A 263 12.44 13.83 -12.46
N ILE A 264 11.99 14.41 -13.58
CA ILE A 264 10.64 14.97 -13.71
C ILE A 264 9.85 14.17 -14.73
N TYR A 265 8.83 13.47 -14.25
CA TYR A 265 7.98 12.58 -15.04
C TYR A 265 6.57 13.15 -15.19
N THR A 266 6.01 13.08 -16.38
CA THR A 266 4.67 13.57 -16.65
C THR A 266 3.81 12.50 -17.33
N GLY A 267 2.55 12.42 -16.93
CA GLY A 267 1.52 11.70 -17.63
C GLY A 267 1.06 12.42 -18.91
N LEU A 268 0.00 11.91 -19.52
CA LEU A 268 -0.57 12.46 -20.77
C LEU A 268 -1.16 13.85 -20.53
N ASN A 269 -0.88 14.79 -21.44
CA ASN A 269 -1.54 16.10 -21.52
C ASN A 269 -1.46 16.92 -20.23
N VAL A 270 -0.26 17.02 -19.63
CA VAL A 270 0.00 17.95 -18.52
C VAL A 270 0.13 19.37 -19.06
N SER A 271 -0.63 20.31 -18.50
CA SER A 271 -0.63 21.73 -18.87
C SER A 271 0.21 22.55 -17.90
N VAL A 272 1.38 22.97 -18.33
CA VAL A 272 2.35 23.73 -17.52
C VAL A 272 3.20 24.64 -18.39
N ASN A 273 3.46 25.85 -17.90
CA ASN A 273 4.43 26.74 -18.52
C ASN A 273 5.78 26.58 -17.80
N TRP A 274 6.66 25.77 -18.40
CA TRP A 274 7.94 25.37 -17.81
C TRP A 274 8.87 26.55 -17.47
N ASP A 275 8.74 27.68 -18.18
CA ASP A 275 9.56 28.86 -17.94
C ASP A 275 9.10 29.68 -16.71
N LYS A 276 7.90 29.39 -16.20
CA LYS A 276 7.28 30.18 -15.14
C LYS A 276 6.93 29.36 -13.87
N VAL A 277 7.32 28.11 -13.82
CA VAL A 277 7.17 27.24 -12.66
C VAL A 277 8.54 26.78 -12.18
N ASP A 278 8.69 26.56 -10.88
CA ASP A 278 9.89 25.99 -10.29
C ASP A 278 9.63 24.51 -9.91
N ILE A 279 10.13 23.57 -10.70
CA ILE A 279 9.98 22.15 -10.45
C ILE A 279 11.35 21.51 -10.26
N GLN A 280 11.55 20.91 -9.09
CA GLN A 280 12.79 20.25 -8.68
C GLN A 280 12.51 18.78 -8.40
N GLY A 281 13.11 17.88 -9.21
CA GLY A 281 12.91 16.43 -9.11
C GLY A 281 13.49 15.78 -7.83
N PRO A 282 13.13 14.51 -7.55
CA PRO A 282 12.26 13.67 -8.35
C PRO A 282 10.76 13.99 -8.17
N VAL A 283 10.04 14.15 -9.27
CA VAL A 283 8.62 14.53 -9.27
C VAL A 283 7.86 13.72 -10.30
N TYR A 284 6.69 13.20 -9.92
CA TYR A 284 5.72 12.64 -10.84
C TYR A 284 4.47 13.53 -10.92
N ILE A 285 4.06 13.89 -12.14
CA ILE A 285 2.86 14.69 -12.41
C ILE A 285 1.91 13.85 -13.28
N GLY A 286 0.77 13.46 -12.74
CA GLY A 286 -0.25 12.68 -13.41
C GLY A 286 -0.87 13.38 -14.60
N GLY A 287 -1.42 12.60 -15.53
CA GLY A 287 -2.02 13.13 -16.76
C GLY A 287 -3.18 14.08 -16.52
N MET A 288 -3.45 14.99 -17.50
CA MET A 288 -4.52 15.99 -17.42
C MET A 288 -4.40 16.99 -16.25
N THR A 289 -3.26 17.03 -15.58
CA THR A 289 -2.99 17.99 -14.51
C THR A 289 -2.58 19.34 -15.06
N ARG A 290 -3.12 20.39 -14.46
CA ARG A 290 -2.79 21.79 -14.77
C ARG A 290 -2.03 22.43 -13.63
N ILE A 291 -0.90 23.09 -13.97
CA ILE A 291 -0.06 23.85 -13.03
C ILE A 291 0.06 25.28 -13.57
N GLU A 292 -0.36 26.26 -12.78
CA GLU A 292 -0.34 27.67 -13.14
C GLU A 292 1.03 28.33 -12.89
N ASP A 293 1.23 29.48 -13.53
CA ASP A 293 2.43 30.32 -13.41
C ASP A 293 2.75 30.62 -11.92
N GLY A 294 4.02 30.58 -11.56
CA GLY A 294 4.50 30.89 -10.20
C GLY A 294 4.36 29.74 -9.19
N ALA A 295 3.78 28.61 -9.58
CA ALA A 295 3.74 27.43 -8.70
C ALA A 295 5.15 26.81 -8.51
N ARG A 296 5.37 26.17 -7.35
CA ARG A 296 6.60 25.49 -7.00
C ARG A 296 6.34 24.04 -6.60
N ILE A 297 7.04 23.08 -7.20
CA ILE A 297 6.95 21.66 -6.89
C ILE A 297 8.35 21.17 -6.55
N ILE A 298 8.53 20.72 -5.33
CA ILE A 298 9.83 20.26 -4.82
C ILE A 298 9.72 18.78 -4.45
N GLY A 299 10.52 17.95 -5.09
CA GLY A 299 10.53 16.51 -4.87
C GLY A 299 11.25 16.07 -3.58
N PRO A 300 11.06 14.82 -3.19
CA PRO A 300 10.22 13.80 -3.84
C PRO A 300 8.73 14.14 -3.74
N ALA A 301 8.04 14.32 -4.85
CA ALA A 301 6.63 14.67 -4.84
C ALA A 301 5.84 13.93 -5.93
N MET A 302 4.61 13.59 -5.59
CA MET A 302 3.64 13.02 -6.52
C MET A 302 2.42 13.92 -6.62
N ILE A 303 2.05 14.29 -7.84
CA ILE A 303 0.77 14.93 -8.15
C ILE A 303 -0.02 13.97 -9.02
N GLY A 304 -1.17 13.55 -8.54
CA GLY A 304 -2.08 12.63 -9.23
C GLY A 304 -2.67 13.22 -10.51
N PRO A 305 -3.39 12.44 -11.31
CA PRO A 305 -4.04 12.92 -12.51
C PRO A 305 -5.20 13.87 -12.22
N ASN A 306 -5.54 14.71 -13.23
CA ASN A 306 -6.66 15.64 -13.16
C ASN A 306 -6.59 16.65 -12.00
N CYS A 307 -5.40 16.94 -11.49
CA CYS A 307 -5.20 17.94 -10.45
C CYS A 307 -5.12 19.37 -11.04
N TYR A 308 -5.39 20.35 -10.19
CA TYR A 308 -5.25 21.76 -10.53
C TYR A 308 -4.42 22.46 -9.44
N ILE A 309 -3.23 22.91 -9.80
CA ILE A 309 -2.32 23.62 -8.90
C ILE A 309 -2.33 25.10 -9.27
N CYS A 310 -2.95 25.91 -8.43
CA CYS A 310 -3.07 27.35 -8.69
C CYS A 310 -1.74 28.10 -8.56
N GLY A 311 -1.72 29.30 -9.11
CA GLY A 311 -0.55 30.18 -9.12
C GLY A 311 -0.01 30.47 -7.73
N GLY A 312 1.32 30.44 -7.60
CA GLY A 312 2.02 30.68 -6.33
C GLY A 312 1.93 29.52 -5.32
N ALA A 313 1.15 28.46 -5.59
CA ALA A 313 1.09 27.30 -4.70
C ALA A 313 2.42 26.57 -4.64
N THR A 314 2.75 26.03 -3.47
CA THR A 314 3.96 25.23 -3.22
C THR A 314 3.58 23.83 -2.77
N VAL A 315 4.10 22.82 -3.47
CA VAL A 315 4.03 21.40 -3.12
C VAL A 315 5.45 20.94 -2.86
N ASP A 316 5.78 20.65 -1.62
CA ASP A 316 7.12 20.25 -1.20
C ASP A 316 7.04 18.92 -0.47
N ASN A 317 7.81 17.93 -0.93
CA ASN A 317 7.86 16.59 -0.36
C ASN A 317 6.44 16.05 -0.03
N SER A 318 5.50 16.17 -0.97
CA SER A 318 4.08 15.95 -0.72
C SER A 318 3.45 15.03 -1.78
N VAL A 319 2.38 14.34 -1.40
CA VAL A 319 1.60 13.44 -2.25
C VAL A 319 0.19 14.03 -2.41
N ILE A 320 -0.17 14.37 -3.63
CA ILE A 320 -1.47 14.91 -3.99
C ILE A 320 -2.20 13.87 -4.85
N PHE A 321 -3.32 13.36 -4.36
CA PHE A 321 -4.15 12.41 -5.12
C PHE A 321 -4.94 13.10 -6.22
N GLU A 322 -5.49 12.28 -7.11
CA GLU A 322 -6.26 12.72 -8.27
C GLU A 322 -7.41 13.66 -7.92
N TYR A 323 -7.81 14.47 -8.88
CA TYR A 323 -8.91 15.46 -8.78
C TYR A 323 -8.76 16.46 -7.62
N SER A 324 -7.55 16.65 -7.11
CA SER A 324 -7.31 17.67 -6.08
C SER A 324 -7.03 19.02 -6.71
N ARG A 325 -7.63 20.07 -6.15
CA ARG A 325 -7.31 21.44 -6.47
C ARG A 325 -6.63 22.11 -5.26
N LEU A 326 -5.46 22.71 -5.48
CA LEU A 326 -4.77 23.54 -4.51
C LEU A 326 -5.01 25.00 -4.85
N GLY A 327 -5.52 25.76 -3.88
CA GLY A 327 -5.80 27.19 -4.01
C GLY A 327 -4.54 28.05 -4.22
N PRO A 328 -4.71 29.32 -4.60
CA PRO A 328 -3.59 30.25 -4.81
C PRO A 328 -2.72 30.42 -3.56
N ASN A 329 -1.40 30.43 -3.75
CA ASN A 329 -0.40 30.61 -2.68
C ASN A 329 -0.45 29.59 -1.52
N VAL A 330 -1.17 28.50 -1.67
CA VAL A 330 -1.19 27.40 -0.69
C VAL A 330 0.20 26.79 -0.57
N ARG A 331 0.63 26.51 0.66
CA ARG A 331 1.91 25.84 0.92
C ARG A 331 1.67 24.51 1.61
N LEU A 332 1.94 23.42 0.91
CA LEU A 332 1.93 22.07 1.43
C LEU A 332 3.36 21.55 1.53
N VAL A 333 3.79 21.25 2.75
CA VAL A 333 5.10 20.67 3.05
C VAL A 333 4.87 19.42 3.86
N ASP A 334 5.43 18.29 3.43
CA ASP A 334 5.22 17.02 4.10
C ASP A 334 3.73 16.69 4.29
N LYS A 335 2.93 16.78 3.23
CA LYS A 335 1.48 16.53 3.28
C LYS A 335 1.05 15.50 2.24
N LEU A 336 0.03 14.72 2.62
CA LEU A 336 -0.72 13.88 1.71
C LEU A 336 -2.14 14.44 1.61
N VAL A 337 -2.59 14.71 0.38
CA VAL A 337 -3.95 15.21 0.10
C VAL A 337 -4.73 14.08 -0.57
N TYR A 338 -5.80 13.62 0.08
CA TYR A 338 -6.70 12.59 -0.41
C TYR A 338 -8.16 13.05 -0.32
N GLY A 339 -8.74 13.40 -1.45
CA GLY A 339 -10.08 14.00 -1.51
C GLY A 339 -10.16 15.23 -0.62
N ARG A 340 -11.01 15.17 0.41
CA ARG A 340 -11.18 16.26 1.39
C ARG A 340 -10.25 16.18 2.60
N TYR A 341 -9.32 15.24 2.63
CA TYR A 341 -8.42 15.04 3.76
C TYR A 341 -7.02 15.54 3.43
N CYS A 342 -6.44 16.30 4.35
CA CYS A 342 -5.03 16.65 4.38
C CYS A 342 -4.38 15.92 5.55
N VAL A 343 -3.41 15.05 5.25
CA VAL A 343 -2.77 14.17 6.22
C VAL A 343 -1.31 14.58 6.35
N ASP A 344 -0.79 14.65 7.56
CA ASP A 344 0.62 14.91 7.80
C ASP A 344 1.48 13.63 7.85
N LYS A 345 2.79 13.78 7.96
CA LYS A 345 3.75 12.68 8.02
C LYS A 345 3.61 11.76 9.24
N THR A 346 2.84 12.15 10.25
CA THR A 346 2.53 11.28 11.42
C THR A 346 1.27 10.45 11.21
N GLY A 347 0.49 10.75 10.16
CA GLY A 347 -0.80 10.15 9.89
C GLY A 347 -1.98 10.93 10.49
N ALA A 348 -1.73 12.08 11.11
CA ALA A 348 -2.80 12.94 11.60
C ALA A 348 -3.54 13.59 10.41
N ALA A 349 -4.85 13.42 10.36
CA ALA A 349 -5.69 13.85 9.25
C ALA A 349 -6.62 15.02 9.65
N ILE A 350 -6.72 16.01 8.79
CA ILE A 350 -7.67 17.12 8.87
C ILE A 350 -8.67 16.97 7.73
N ASP A 351 -9.97 16.98 8.04
CA ASP A 351 -11.03 17.17 7.06
C ASP A 351 -11.12 18.66 6.72
N VAL A 352 -10.62 19.04 5.54
CA VAL A 352 -10.52 20.46 5.12
C VAL A 352 -11.89 21.13 5.01
N ARG A 353 -12.93 20.35 4.66
CA ARG A 353 -14.29 20.85 4.55
C ARG A 353 -14.89 21.11 5.93
N ALA A 354 -14.72 20.16 6.86
CA ALA A 354 -15.18 20.36 8.25
C ALA A 354 -14.44 21.49 8.97
N ALA A 355 -13.21 21.76 8.56
CA ALA A 355 -12.39 22.87 9.07
C ALA A 355 -12.62 24.21 8.34
N ALA A 356 -13.56 24.30 7.38
CA ALA A 356 -13.80 25.47 6.53
C ALA A 356 -12.54 25.95 5.77
N LEU A 357 -11.73 25.01 5.30
CA LEU A 357 -10.49 25.23 4.55
C LEU A 357 -10.62 24.84 3.06
N ASP A 358 -11.86 24.78 2.52
CA ASP A 358 -12.12 24.43 1.12
C ASP A 358 -11.43 25.38 0.12
N TRP A 359 -11.12 26.60 0.53
CA TRP A 359 -10.37 27.54 -0.27
C TRP A 359 -8.88 27.16 -0.44
N LEU A 360 -8.34 26.30 0.45
CA LEU A 360 -6.99 25.76 0.34
C LEU A 360 -6.95 24.51 -0.54
N ILE A 361 -7.85 23.57 -0.28
CA ILE A 361 -7.91 22.28 -0.94
C ILE A 361 -9.37 21.95 -1.24
N THR A 362 -9.67 21.66 -2.51
CA THR A 362 -11.02 21.25 -2.93
C THR A 362 -10.94 20.22 -4.07
N ASP A 363 -12.08 19.72 -4.51
CA ASP A 363 -12.20 18.83 -5.66
C ASP A 363 -12.10 19.63 -6.97
N ALA A 364 -11.15 19.27 -7.84
CA ALA A 364 -10.92 19.96 -9.11
C ALA A 364 -12.10 19.84 -10.10
N ARG A 365 -13.07 18.96 -9.85
CA ARG A 365 -14.29 18.78 -10.67
C ARG A 365 -15.42 19.74 -10.28
N GLN A 366 -15.28 20.48 -9.18
CA GLN A 366 -16.29 21.44 -8.76
C GLN A 366 -16.17 22.74 -9.58
N ASP A 367 -17.24 23.11 -10.29
CA ASP A 367 -17.33 24.30 -11.14
C ASP A 367 -17.34 25.64 -10.37
N SER A 368 -17.32 25.63 -9.05
CA SER A 368 -17.73 26.73 -8.17
C SER A 368 -16.66 27.77 -7.82
N TRP A 369 -15.59 27.91 -8.62
CA TRP A 369 -14.59 28.96 -8.33
C TRP A 369 -15.03 30.37 -8.69
N ASN A 370 -16.05 30.51 -9.54
CA ASN A 370 -16.63 31.84 -9.85
C ASN A 370 -17.53 32.39 -8.73
N SER A 371 -17.81 31.62 -7.68
CA SER A 371 -18.65 32.04 -6.54
C SER A 371 -17.87 32.37 -5.26
N LEU A 372 -16.54 32.28 -5.28
CA LEU A 372 -15.66 32.71 -4.18
C LEU A 372 -14.93 34.01 -4.46
N GLU A 373 -15.43 34.87 -5.35
CA GLU A 373 -15.25 36.29 -5.20
C GLU A 373 -16.11 36.75 -3.98
N VAL A 374 -15.61 36.46 -2.77
CA VAL A 374 -16.04 37.22 -1.59
C VAL A 374 -15.48 38.59 -1.83
N PRO A 375 -16.32 39.61 -2.07
CA PRO A 375 -15.82 40.98 -2.20
C PRO A 375 -15.02 41.25 -0.92
N LEU A 376 -13.79 41.79 -1.04
CA LEU A 376 -12.96 42.19 0.11
C LEU A 376 -13.70 43.11 1.07
N GLU A 377 -14.82 43.67 0.66
CA GLU A 377 -15.73 44.55 1.43
C GLU A 377 -16.59 43.76 2.45
N GLU A 378 -16.75 42.44 2.34
CA GLU A 378 -17.49 41.62 3.31
C GLU A 378 -16.60 40.96 4.38
N ILE A 379 -15.30 41.13 4.34
CA ILE A 379 -14.43 40.76 5.45
C ILE A 379 -14.59 41.84 6.51
N ALA A 380 -15.47 41.61 7.48
CA ALA A 380 -15.65 42.49 8.61
C ALA A 380 -14.28 42.83 9.23
N PRO A 381 -13.95 44.10 9.47
CA PRO A 381 -12.68 44.44 10.09
C PRO A 381 -12.59 43.74 11.44
N VAL A 382 -11.46 43.11 11.70
CA VAL A 382 -11.14 42.57 13.04
C VAL A 382 -11.40 43.68 14.05
N PRO A 383 -12.25 43.52 15.07
CA PRO A 383 -12.48 44.57 16.04
C PRO A 383 -11.15 44.92 16.71
N GLU A 384 -10.72 46.17 16.53
CA GLU A 384 -9.63 46.73 17.34
C GLU A 384 -10.09 46.73 18.81
N GLY A 385 -9.48 45.92 19.64
CA GLY A 385 -9.68 45.98 21.08
C GLY A 385 -9.98 44.66 21.78
N SER A 386 -8.96 43.81 21.93
CA SER A 386 -8.79 43.04 23.16
C SER A 386 -7.32 43.12 23.56
N ALA A 387 -7.01 44.19 24.22
CA ALA A 387 -5.79 44.28 25.04
C ALA A 387 -5.84 43.15 26.08
N VAL A 388 -4.85 42.29 26.02
CA VAL A 388 -4.55 41.32 27.08
C VAL A 388 -4.13 42.17 28.29
N GLY A 389 -5.00 42.28 29.26
CA GLY A 389 -4.70 42.81 30.56
C GLY A 389 -3.97 41.78 31.39
N SER A 390 -2.82 42.17 31.88
CA SER A 390 -1.93 41.67 32.95
C SER A 390 -2.26 40.37 33.65
#